data_353f13280f74a14dbbc57398a2f71c1c
#
_entry.id   353f13280f74a14dbbc57398a2f71c1c
#
_cell.length_a   1.000
_cell.length_b   1.000
_cell.length_c   1.000
_cell.angle_alpha   90.00
_cell.angle_beta   90.00
_cell.angle_gamma   90.00
#
_symmetry.space_group_name_H-M   'P 1'
#
loop_
_entity.id
_entity.type
_entity.pdbx_description
1 polymer ?
#
loop_
_entity_poly.entity_id
_entity_poly.type
_entity_poly.pdbx_seq_one_letter_code
_entity_poly.pdbx_strand_id
1 'polypeptide(L)'
;MNKNKKNGVNGKGKSKTLDALVKEYRLNNGVSRYLIKKSSLVRGKSVAELDLRNRYGLSILEIRNEKADRSGLIRNVTQSIASPERVLEVDDIIYILGDKEKATAFAKANGLERLGNNNIDFYELGIAEIVLMPESRLIGVTVRNSGFRERYSINVLGIRRNKEYLTDNLPEEKLHS
;
A
#
# COMPACT_ATOMS: atom_id res chain seq x y z
N MET A 1 -6.07 38.46 43.20
CA MET A 1 -6.86 37.30 42.78
C MET A 1 -7.04 37.32 41.27
N ASN A 2 -6.15 36.70 40.53
CA ASN A 2 -6.21 36.65 39.06
C ASN A 2 -6.36 35.21 38.63
N LYS A 3 -7.55 34.87 38.12
CA LYS A 3 -7.84 33.56 37.57
C LYS A 3 -7.48 33.54 36.09
N ASN A 4 -6.34 32.94 35.75
CA ASN A 4 -6.00 32.61 34.35
C ASN A 4 -6.87 31.46 33.87
N LYS A 5 -7.82 31.75 33.00
CA LYS A 5 -8.53 30.74 32.21
C LYS A 5 -7.62 30.30 31.05
N LYS A 6 -7.07 29.11 31.13
CA LYS A 6 -6.46 28.40 30.00
C LYS A 6 -7.59 27.91 29.10
N ASN A 7 -7.77 28.55 27.95
CA ASN A 7 -8.57 28.01 26.86
C ASN A 7 -7.77 26.89 26.16
N GLY A 8 -8.03 25.67 26.56
CA GLY A 8 -7.57 24.48 25.82
C GLY A 8 -8.44 24.29 24.61
N VAL A 9 -7.88 24.49 23.43
CA VAL A 9 -8.50 24.10 22.15
C VAL A 9 -8.45 22.57 22.06
N ASN A 10 -9.52 21.92 22.49
CA ASN A 10 -9.71 20.48 22.33
C ASN A 10 -10.27 20.18 20.93
N GLY A 11 -9.42 20.24 19.92
CA GLY A 11 -9.67 19.65 18.61
C GLY A 11 -9.43 18.14 18.64
N LYS A 12 -10.27 17.38 19.35
CA LYS A 12 -10.32 15.92 19.20
C LYS A 12 -11.03 15.58 17.89
N GLY A 13 -10.34 15.71 16.76
CA GLY A 13 -10.68 14.95 15.58
C GLY A 13 -10.60 13.46 15.96
N LYS A 14 -11.73 12.75 15.99
CA LYS A 14 -11.73 11.29 16.15
C LYS A 14 -10.94 10.73 14.99
N SER A 15 -9.73 10.21 15.23
CA SER A 15 -9.01 9.45 14.21
C SER A 15 -9.92 8.29 13.78
N LYS A 16 -10.11 8.12 12.48
CA LYS A 16 -10.87 7.00 11.96
C LYS A 16 -10.17 5.71 12.33
N THR A 17 -10.95 4.69 12.64
CA THR A 17 -10.40 3.34 12.81
C THR A 17 -9.91 2.82 11.47
N LEU A 18 -8.96 1.90 11.49
CA LEU A 18 -8.44 1.26 10.29
C LEU A 18 -9.57 0.61 9.46
N ASP A 19 -10.50 -0.08 10.10
CA ASP A 19 -11.66 -0.69 9.43
C ASP A 19 -12.52 0.35 8.71
N ALA A 20 -12.68 1.54 9.30
CA ALA A 20 -13.38 2.64 8.66
C ALA A 20 -12.65 3.13 7.41
N LEU A 21 -11.32 3.26 7.44
CA LEU A 21 -10.50 3.63 6.30
C LEU A 21 -10.57 2.58 5.19
N VAL A 22 -10.38 1.31 5.54
CA VAL A 22 -10.43 0.18 4.59
C VAL A 22 -11.77 0.14 3.87
N LYS A 23 -12.88 0.35 4.58
CA LYS A 23 -14.23 0.38 4.01
C LYS A 23 -14.45 1.62 3.15
N GLU A 24 -14.06 2.78 3.64
CA GLU A 24 -14.24 4.07 2.99
C GLU A 24 -13.48 4.15 1.66
N TYR A 25 -12.22 3.68 1.63
CA TYR A 25 -11.39 3.63 0.43
C TYR A 25 -11.55 2.32 -0.37
N ARG A 26 -12.51 1.45 0.00
CA ARG A 26 -12.80 0.17 -0.68
C ARG A 26 -11.59 -0.73 -0.87
N LEU A 27 -10.63 -0.68 0.03
CA LEU A 27 -9.35 -1.40 -0.10
C LEU A 27 -9.53 -2.92 -0.07
N ASN A 28 -10.57 -3.43 0.60
CA ASN A 28 -10.88 -4.87 0.66
C ASN A 28 -11.07 -5.53 -0.71
N ASN A 29 -11.52 -4.77 -1.70
CA ASN A 29 -11.79 -5.28 -3.04
C ASN A 29 -10.60 -5.15 -4.00
N GLY A 30 -9.60 -4.34 -3.62
CA GLY A 30 -8.47 -3.99 -4.47
C GLY A 30 -7.17 -4.69 -4.14
N VAL A 31 -7.04 -5.35 -2.98
CA VAL A 31 -5.79 -6.02 -2.59
C VAL A 31 -5.91 -7.53 -2.71
N SER A 32 -4.94 -8.14 -3.35
CA SER A 32 -4.82 -9.60 -3.50
C SER A 32 -3.41 -10.06 -3.10
N ARG A 33 -3.29 -11.27 -2.54
CA ARG A 33 -2.01 -11.86 -2.12
C ARG A 33 -1.64 -13.04 -3.00
N TYR A 34 -0.38 -13.09 -3.38
CA TYR A 34 0.14 -14.18 -4.20
C TYR A 34 1.51 -14.62 -3.70
N LEU A 35 1.70 -15.95 -3.66
CA LEU A 35 2.98 -16.58 -3.33
C LEU A 35 3.78 -16.82 -4.61
N ILE A 36 5.06 -16.50 -4.58
CA ILE A 36 6.01 -16.78 -5.65
C ILE A 36 6.59 -18.16 -5.47
N LYS A 37 6.33 -19.06 -6.43
CA LYS A 37 6.84 -20.43 -6.45
C LYS A 37 8.15 -20.54 -7.24
N LYS A 38 8.83 -21.66 -7.10
CA LYS A 38 10.02 -21.97 -7.91
C LYS A 38 9.76 -21.91 -9.41
N SER A 39 8.52 -22.26 -9.84
CA SER A 39 8.09 -22.24 -11.24
C SER A 39 7.55 -20.87 -11.71
N SER A 40 7.45 -19.88 -10.84
CA SER A 40 6.89 -18.57 -11.19
C SER A 40 7.81 -17.80 -12.14
N LEU A 41 7.25 -17.24 -13.21
CA LEU A 41 7.99 -16.50 -14.25
C LEU A 41 8.48 -15.13 -13.79
N VAL A 42 7.98 -14.64 -12.67
CA VAL A 42 8.41 -13.37 -12.05
C VAL A 42 9.61 -13.53 -11.14
N ARG A 43 9.99 -14.76 -10.82
CA ARG A 43 11.17 -15.03 -9.99
C ARG A 43 12.45 -14.50 -10.64
N GLY A 44 13.26 -13.79 -9.86
CA GLY A 44 14.50 -13.19 -10.33
C GLY A 44 14.32 -11.87 -11.07
N LYS A 45 13.08 -11.42 -11.28
CA LYS A 45 12.81 -10.10 -11.85
C LYS A 45 12.65 -9.05 -10.76
N SER A 46 13.09 -7.84 -11.03
CA SER A 46 12.82 -6.71 -10.15
C SER A 46 11.36 -6.21 -10.31
N VAL A 47 10.88 -5.47 -9.31
CA VAL A 47 9.57 -4.82 -9.37
C VAL A 47 9.46 -3.89 -10.58
N ALA A 48 10.54 -3.17 -10.91
CA ALA A 48 10.61 -2.30 -12.08
C ALA A 48 10.44 -3.07 -13.40
N GLU A 49 11.13 -4.21 -13.54
CA GLU A 49 11.06 -5.04 -14.77
C GLU A 49 9.67 -5.63 -15.01
N LEU A 50 8.86 -5.82 -13.96
CA LEU A 50 7.48 -6.28 -14.12
C LEU A 50 6.59 -5.22 -14.74
N ASP A 51 6.90 -3.95 -14.54
CA ASP A 51 6.16 -2.80 -15.04
C ASP A 51 4.62 -2.94 -14.89
N LEU A 52 4.21 -3.46 -13.73
CA LEU A 52 2.83 -3.84 -13.45
C LEU A 52 1.85 -2.69 -13.61
N ARG A 53 2.32 -1.48 -13.28
CA ARG A 53 1.48 -0.29 -13.33
C ARG A 53 1.11 0.10 -14.75
N ASN A 54 2.10 0.17 -15.63
CA ASN A 54 1.86 0.59 -17.02
C ASN A 54 1.17 -0.51 -17.82
N ARG A 55 1.53 -1.77 -17.59
CA ARG A 55 1.00 -2.91 -18.36
C ARG A 55 -0.39 -3.38 -17.92
N TYR A 56 -0.67 -3.30 -16.62
CA TYR A 56 -1.88 -3.92 -16.05
C TYR A 56 -2.70 -2.96 -15.16
N GLY A 57 -2.19 -1.76 -14.85
CA GLY A 57 -2.80 -0.86 -13.85
C GLY A 57 -2.75 -1.40 -12.43
N LEU A 58 -1.80 -2.31 -12.14
CA LEU A 58 -1.61 -2.95 -10.85
C LEU A 58 -0.41 -2.34 -10.12
N SER A 59 -0.40 -2.39 -8.80
CA SER A 59 0.74 -1.95 -7.98
C SER A 59 1.08 -2.99 -6.93
N ILE A 60 2.38 -3.29 -6.74
CA ILE A 60 2.82 -4.06 -5.58
C ILE A 60 2.94 -3.09 -4.41
N LEU A 61 2.16 -3.34 -3.36
CA LEU A 61 2.20 -2.54 -2.14
C LEU A 61 3.37 -2.96 -1.26
N GLU A 62 3.51 -4.27 -1.09
CA GLU A 62 4.39 -4.88 -0.11
C GLU A 62 4.86 -6.24 -0.59
N ILE A 63 6.04 -6.61 -0.15
CA ILE A 63 6.61 -7.94 -0.34
C ILE A 63 6.98 -8.47 1.05
N ARG A 64 6.47 -9.65 1.40
CA ARG A 64 6.82 -10.37 2.62
C ARG A 64 7.55 -11.66 2.27
N ASN A 65 8.56 -11.99 3.04
CA ASN A 65 9.21 -13.28 3.00
C ASN A 65 9.18 -13.86 4.41
N GLU A 66 8.55 -15.02 4.56
CA GLU A 66 8.51 -15.74 5.82
C GLU A 66 9.51 -16.88 5.75
N LYS A 67 10.68 -16.68 6.34
CA LYS A 67 11.68 -17.74 6.48
C LYS A 67 11.59 -18.33 7.88
N ALA A 68 11.33 -19.63 7.98
CA ALA A 68 11.55 -20.35 9.21
C ALA A 68 13.07 -20.36 9.54
N ASP A 69 13.41 -20.17 10.79
CA ASP A 69 14.76 -20.38 11.25
C ASP A 69 15.14 -21.88 11.10
N ARG A 70 16.43 -22.21 11.33
CA ARG A 70 16.90 -23.60 11.25
C ARG A 70 16.21 -24.55 12.25
N SER A 71 15.60 -24.02 13.29
CA SER A 71 14.85 -24.80 14.30
C SER A 71 13.38 -25.01 13.91
N GLY A 72 12.86 -24.25 12.93
CA GLY A 72 11.44 -24.25 12.57
C GLY A 72 10.50 -23.61 13.61
N LEU A 73 11.05 -23.09 14.70
CA LEU A 73 10.29 -22.56 15.83
C LEU A 73 10.06 -21.04 15.72
N ILE A 74 10.96 -20.34 15.03
CA ILE A 74 10.89 -18.89 14.85
C ILE A 74 10.66 -18.60 13.37
N ARG A 75 9.57 -17.91 13.04
CA ARG A 75 9.33 -17.36 11.70
C ARG A 75 9.85 -15.94 11.66
N ASN A 76 10.92 -15.73 10.93
CA ASN A 76 11.42 -14.40 10.62
C ASN A 76 10.61 -13.86 9.43
N VAL A 77 9.74 -12.90 9.70
CA VAL A 77 9.00 -12.19 8.67
C VAL A 77 9.81 -10.97 8.26
N THR A 78 10.32 -10.99 7.03
CA THR A 78 10.94 -9.81 6.43
C THR A 78 9.86 -9.10 5.62
N GLN A 79 9.51 -7.91 6.04
CA GLN A 79 8.54 -7.04 5.40
C GLN A 79 9.28 -5.90 4.70
N SER A 80 9.01 -5.69 3.43
CA SER A 80 9.58 -4.59 2.68
C SER A 80 8.56 -3.95 1.77
N ILE A 81 8.58 -2.62 1.71
CA ILE A 81 7.86 -1.90 0.67
C ILE A 81 8.49 -2.26 -0.67
N ALA A 82 7.65 -2.45 -1.67
CA ALA A 82 8.08 -2.83 -3.00
C ALA A 82 8.88 -1.71 -3.67
N SER A 83 10.19 -1.60 -3.37
CA SER A 83 11.07 -0.69 -4.13
C SER A 83 11.24 -1.19 -5.57
N PRO A 84 11.50 -0.28 -6.55
CA PRO A 84 11.69 -0.67 -7.95
C PRO A 84 12.79 -1.72 -8.15
N GLU A 85 13.84 -1.64 -7.35
CA GLU A 85 15.04 -2.51 -7.44
C GLU A 85 14.87 -3.86 -6.74
N ARG A 86 13.82 -4.03 -5.93
CA ARG A 86 13.57 -5.27 -5.19
C ARG A 86 13.36 -6.43 -6.17
N VAL A 87 14.27 -7.37 -6.14
CA VAL A 87 14.19 -8.63 -6.90
C VAL A 87 13.27 -9.61 -6.18
N LEU A 88 12.36 -10.21 -6.91
CA LEU A 88 11.39 -11.18 -6.39
C LEU A 88 12.03 -12.56 -6.27
N GLU A 89 11.87 -13.19 -5.11
CA GLU A 89 12.44 -14.49 -4.76
C GLU A 89 11.35 -15.55 -4.56
N VAL A 90 11.78 -16.81 -4.50
CA VAL A 90 10.91 -17.92 -4.08
C VAL A 90 10.45 -17.67 -2.63
N ASP A 91 9.22 -18.03 -2.35
CA ASP A 91 8.55 -17.86 -1.04
C ASP A 91 8.24 -16.40 -0.67
N ASP A 92 8.49 -15.44 -1.57
CA ASP A 92 7.96 -14.09 -1.41
C ASP A 92 6.43 -14.10 -1.58
N ILE A 93 5.75 -13.42 -0.66
CA ILE A 93 4.32 -13.12 -0.75
C ILE A 93 4.19 -11.68 -1.20
N ILE A 94 3.61 -11.46 -2.38
CA ILE A 94 3.37 -10.12 -2.91
C ILE A 94 1.93 -9.68 -2.69
N TYR A 95 1.77 -8.45 -2.23
CA TYR A 95 0.47 -7.80 -2.05
C TYR A 95 0.23 -6.87 -3.23
N ILE A 96 -0.73 -7.22 -4.07
CA ILE A 96 -1.04 -6.46 -5.30
C ILE A 96 -2.34 -5.67 -5.08
N LEU A 97 -2.25 -4.36 -5.30
CA LEU A 97 -3.38 -3.44 -5.36
C LEU A 97 -3.80 -3.23 -6.82
N GLY A 98 -5.10 -3.26 -7.07
CA GLY A 98 -5.70 -2.95 -8.35
C GLY A 98 -6.91 -3.83 -8.65
N ASP A 99 -7.35 -3.83 -9.90
CA ASP A 99 -8.46 -4.61 -10.37
C ASP A 99 -8.23 -6.11 -10.14
N LYS A 100 -9.19 -6.78 -9.51
CA LYS A 100 -9.08 -8.18 -9.09
C LYS A 100 -8.97 -9.16 -10.26
N GLU A 101 -9.64 -8.87 -11.37
CA GLU A 101 -9.62 -9.73 -12.55
C GLU A 101 -8.26 -9.63 -13.23
N LYS A 102 -7.75 -8.40 -13.38
CA LYS A 102 -6.40 -8.16 -13.90
C LYS A 102 -5.32 -8.78 -13.03
N ALA A 103 -5.42 -8.66 -11.70
CA ALA A 103 -4.49 -9.28 -10.77
C ALA A 103 -4.52 -10.82 -10.87
N THR A 104 -5.72 -11.39 -11.02
CA THR A 104 -5.88 -12.85 -11.20
C THR A 104 -5.31 -13.31 -12.54
N ALA A 105 -5.56 -12.58 -13.63
CA ALA A 105 -5.01 -12.88 -14.95
C ALA A 105 -3.48 -12.81 -14.95
N PHE A 106 -2.91 -11.75 -14.35
CA PHE A 106 -1.46 -11.63 -14.18
C PHE A 106 -0.87 -12.80 -13.39
N ALA A 107 -1.48 -13.15 -12.27
CA ALA A 107 -1.02 -14.24 -11.42
C ALA A 107 -1.04 -15.59 -12.16
N LYS A 108 -2.12 -15.88 -12.87
CA LYS A 108 -2.26 -17.11 -13.69
C LYS A 108 -1.21 -17.16 -14.77
N ALA A 109 -1.01 -16.08 -15.53
CA ALA A 109 -0.03 -16.02 -16.61
C ALA A 109 1.42 -16.18 -16.12
N ASN A 110 1.71 -15.85 -14.86
CA ASN A 110 3.04 -15.90 -14.27
C ASN A 110 3.25 -17.04 -13.28
N GLY A 111 2.30 -17.95 -13.14
CA GLY A 111 2.41 -19.14 -12.27
C GLY A 111 2.49 -18.78 -10.78
N LEU A 112 1.81 -17.71 -10.35
CA LEU A 112 1.70 -17.33 -8.95
C LEU A 112 0.57 -18.12 -8.27
N GLU A 113 0.78 -18.49 -7.01
CA GLU A 113 -0.26 -19.11 -6.21
C GLU A 113 -1.06 -18.05 -5.46
N ARG A 114 -2.38 -18.05 -5.66
CA ARG A 114 -3.25 -17.16 -4.91
C ARG A 114 -3.40 -17.65 -3.48
N LEU A 115 -3.06 -16.80 -2.53
CA LEU A 115 -3.33 -17.05 -1.12
C LEU A 115 -4.75 -16.59 -0.78
N GLY A 116 -5.44 -17.39 0.08
CA GLY A 116 -6.82 -17.08 0.46
C GLY A 116 -6.96 -15.67 1.06
N ASN A 117 -8.10 -15.04 0.78
CA ASN A 117 -8.40 -13.69 1.27
C ASN A 117 -8.96 -13.69 2.71
N ASN A 118 -8.74 -14.73 3.50
CA ASN A 118 -9.14 -14.72 4.88
C ASN A 118 -8.35 -13.62 5.59
N ASN A 119 -8.99 -12.44 5.64
CA ASN A 119 -8.54 -11.22 6.31
C ASN A 119 -7.11 -10.80 5.93
N ILE A 120 -7.00 -10.02 4.84
CA ILE A 120 -5.79 -9.19 4.70
C ILE A 120 -5.75 -8.34 5.95
N ASP A 121 -4.75 -8.58 6.78
CA ASP A 121 -4.58 -7.79 7.98
C ASP A 121 -3.99 -6.44 7.61
N PHE A 122 -4.88 -5.46 7.42
CA PHE A 122 -4.49 -4.10 7.11
C PHE A 122 -3.75 -3.42 8.30
N TYR A 123 -3.86 -3.97 9.51
CA TYR A 123 -3.05 -3.51 10.64
C TYR A 123 -1.57 -3.78 10.39
N GLU A 124 -1.27 -4.93 9.81
CA GLU A 124 0.11 -5.26 9.43
C GLU A 124 0.61 -4.41 8.26
N LEU A 125 -0.26 -3.94 7.36
CA LEU A 125 0.12 -3.07 6.24
C LEU A 125 0.38 -1.62 6.66
N GLY A 126 -0.03 -1.21 7.86
CA GLY A 126 0.25 0.13 8.38
C GLY A 126 -0.41 1.25 7.55
N ILE A 127 -1.75 1.29 7.50
CA ILE A 127 -2.49 2.32 6.76
C ILE A 127 -2.78 3.53 7.65
N ALA A 128 -2.58 4.73 7.11
CA ALA A 128 -2.91 5.99 7.76
C ALA A 128 -3.60 6.97 6.80
N GLU A 129 -4.48 7.81 7.31
CA GLU A 129 -5.01 8.98 6.60
C GLU A 129 -4.20 10.21 6.96
N ILE A 130 -3.72 10.92 5.95
CA ILE A 130 -2.93 12.15 6.10
C ILE A 130 -3.77 13.30 5.54
N VAL A 131 -3.87 14.39 6.31
CA VAL A 131 -4.51 15.62 5.87
C VAL A 131 -3.44 16.63 5.47
N LEU A 132 -3.55 17.19 4.27
CA LEU A 132 -2.67 18.24 3.82
C LEU A 132 -3.18 19.59 4.30
N MET A 133 -2.32 20.29 5.03
CA MET A 133 -2.61 21.66 5.47
C MET A 133 -2.44 22.63 4.30
N PRO A 134 -3.18 23.76 4.27
CA PRO A 134 -3.09 24.77 3.20
C PRO A 134 -1.67 25.29 2.94
N GLU A 135 -0.83 25.32 3.96
CA GLU A 135 0.56 25.81 3.88
C GLU A 135 1.54 24.73 3.43
N SER A 136 1.05 23.51 3.16
CA SER A 136 1.92 22.38 2.75
C SER A 136 2.59 22.66 1.41
N ARG A 137 3.90 22.43 1.34
CA ARG A 137 4.68 22.52 0.09
C ARG A 137 4.26 21.46 -0.94
N LEU A 138 3.42 20.49 -0.55
CA LEU A 138 2.91 19.48 -1.44
C LEU A 138 1.67 19.91 -2.22
N ILE A 139 1.07 21.06 -1.88
CA ILE A 139 -0.08 21.59 -2.61
C ILE A 139 0.32 21.92 -4.06
N GLY A 140 -0.47 21.41 -5.01
CA GLY A 140 -0.21 21.55 -6.45
C GLY A 140 0.80 20.56 -7.02
N VAL A 141 1.50 19.81 -6.16
CA VAL A 141 2.44 18.77 -6.59
C VAL A 141 1.68 17.47 -6.89
N THR A 142 2.07 16.74 -7.92
CA THR A 142 1.48 15.42 -8.21
C THR A 142 1.95 14.39 -7.17
N VAL A 143 1.15 13.34 -6.96
CA VAL A 143 1.55 12.23 -6.08
C VAL A 143 2.90 11.66 -6.51
N ARG A 144 3.14 11.50 -7.81
CA ARG A 144 4.43 11.06 -8.37
C ARG A 144 5.61 11.90 -7.89
N ASN A 145 5.45 13.23 -7.93
CA ASN A 145 6.52 14.17 -7.63
C ASN A 145 6.57 14.56 -6.13
N SER A 146 5.64 14.04 -5.31
CA SER A 146 5.58 14.36 -3.88
C SER A 146 6.76 13.81 -3.07
N GLY A 147 7.41 12.78 -3.60
CA GLY A 147 8.49 12.06 -2.91
C GLY A 147 7.99 11.15 -1.77
N PHE A 148 6.69 10.85 -1.68
CA PHE A 148 6.17 9.99 -0.62
C PHE A 148 6.83 8.62 -0.62
N ARG A 149 7.03 8.02 -1.79
CA ARG A 149 7.62 6.69 -1.90
C ARG A 149 9.13 6.72 -1.60
N GLU A 150 9.84 7.64 -2.21
CA GLU A 150 11.31 7.72 -2.14
C GLU A 150 11.81 8.16 -0.77
N ARG A 151 11.11 9.14 -0.15
CA ARG A 151 11.57 9.73 1.11
C ARG A 151 11.00 9.06 2.35
N TYR A 152 9.75 8.58 2.26
CA TYR A 152 9.02 8.11 3.44
C TYR A 152 8.59 6.66 3.31
N SER A 153 8.89 6.00 2.18
CA SER A 153 8.45 4.64 1.91
C SER A 153 6.92 4.47 2.04
N ILE A 154 6.16 5.48 1.60
CA ILE A 154 4.70 5.51 1.67
C ILE A 154 4.12 5.32 0.26
N ASN A 155 3.18 4.38 0.12
CA ASN A 155 2.35 4.24 -1.06
C ASN A 155 1.02 4.97 -0.85
N VAL A 156 0.67 5.88 -1.75
CA VAL A 156 -0.64 6.52 -1.75
C VAL A 156 -1.66 5.56 -2.35
N LEU A 157 -2.64 5.14 -1.55
CA LEU A 157 -3.68 4.17 -1.93
C LEU A 157 -4.96 4.83 -2.42
N GLY A 158 -5.16 6.10 -2.07
CA GLY A 158 -6.32 6.88 -2.47
C GLY A 158 -6.20 8.33 -2.01
N ILE A 159 -6.96 9.21 -2.63
CA ILE A 159 -7.08 10.61 -2.26
C ILE A 159 -8.56 10.89 -2.00
N ARG A 160 -8.84 11.53 -0.87
CA ARG A 160 -10.17 12.08 -0.60
C ARG A 160 -10.15 13.59 -0.88
N ARG A 161 -10.97 14.02 -1.81
CA ARG A 161 -11.16 15.43 -2.16
C ARG A 161 -12.64 15.77 -1.97
N ASN A 162 -12.94 16.68 -1.06
CA ASN A 162 -14.32 16.96 -0.64
C ASN A 162 -15.02 15.69 -0.11
N LYS A 163 -15.92 15.10 -0.87
CA LYS A 163 -16.63 13.83 -0.54
C LYS A 163 -16.32 12.71 -1.53
N GLU A 164 -15.44 12.96 -2.48
CA GLU A 164 -15.06 12.00 -3.51
C GLU A 164 -13.78 11.27 -3.15
N TYR A 165 -13.72 9.99 -3.52
CA TYR A 165 -12.56 9.11 -3.33
C TYR A 165 -11.97 8.79 -4.70
N LEU A 166 -10.74 9.22 -4.90
CA LEU A 166 -9.96 8.95 -6.10
C LEU A 166 -9.04 7.77 -5.81
N THR A 167 -9.13 6.72 -6.62
CA THR A 167 -8.28 5.52 -6.53
C THR A 167 -7.55 5.23 -7.83
N ASP A 168 -8.03 5.81 -8.92
CA ASP A 168 -7.47 5.62 -10.26
C ASP A 168 -6.48 6.72 -10.59
N ASN A 169 -5.49 6.38 -11.41
CA ASN A 169 -4.46 7.30 -11.92
C ASN A 169 -3.80 8.20 -10.86
N LEU A 170 -3.72 7.75 -9.62
CA LEU A 170 -3.20 8.52 -8.48
C LEU A 170 -1.85 9.21 -8.70
N PRO A 171 -0.86 8.65 -9.43
CA PRO A 171 0.42 9.32 -9.63
C PRO A 171 0.32 10.68 -10.29
N GLU A 172 -0.64 10.86 -11.18
CA GLU A 172 -0.83 12.10 -11.93
C GLU A 172 -1.75 13.09 -11.21
N GLU A 173 -2.42 12.64 -10.13
CA GLU A 173 -3.27 13.50 -9.34
C GLU A 173 -2.46 14.53 -8.58
N LYS A 174 -2.88 15.80 -8.69
CA LYS A 174 -2.33 16.90 -7.90
C LYS A 174 -2.89 16.88 -6.49
N LEU A 175 -2.06 17.16 -5.52
CA LEU A 175 -2.43 17.26 -4.12
C LEU A 175 -3.04 18.63 -3.84
N HIS A 176 -4.14 18.66 -3.08
CA HIS A 176 -4.87 19.86 -2.68
C HIS A 176 -5.09 19.85 -1.16
N SER A 177 -5.33 21.02 -0.58
CA SER A 177 -5.76 21.18 0.81
C SER A 177 -7.25 20.94 0.94
#